data_5319865faf08fe7163706beb8ff222c2
#
_entry.id   5319865faf08fe7163706beb8ff222c2
#
_cell.length_a   1.000
_cell.length_b   1.000
_cell.length_c   1.000
_cell.angle_alpha   90.00
_cell.angle_beta   90.00
_cell.angle_gamma   90.00
#
_symmetry.space_group_name_H-M   'P 1'
#
loop_
_entity.id
_entity.type
_entity.pdbx_description
1 polymer ?
#
loop_
_entity_poly.entity_id
_entity_poly.type
_entity_poly.pdbx_seq_one_letter_code
_entity_poly.pdbx_strand_id
1 'polypeptide(L)'
;MALLLAAAWFGGAWAADPLGHFPVDPAQVSVSGISSGAFMANQLHIAHSAGIIGAGMIAGGLYGCAVDSVSEDGVFALASLAVGPCMSVPTLLQPVDFYAQLTADLAAKGWIDPPGNLARSRVYMFTGQADKVVSSKTIELGASLYRTLGVPGSQVKFRDQDLPGAGAGHSWVTQNFGNACDANAKPFINDCRYDQAEELLQTIYGPLQPPAVQPAGRIVAFDQTEFAPGKAAAANGLLDTGYLYVPKACEPGAAERCRLHVVLHGCLQSAEVLRDEFYTKTGVNEWAETNRIVVLYPQAHATSVAELSSQDFLSLFNTNLEGCWNWWGYAGDRQFLTKQGVQVGAIWSMVQRVTGQGN
;
A
#
# COMPACT_ATOMS: atom_id res chain seq x y z
N MET A 1 -13.48 -10.38 -60.17
CA MET A 1 -13.07 -11.02 -58.90
C MET A 1 -12.01 -10.10 -58.25
N ALA A 2 -12.43 -9.26 -57.34
CA ALA A 2 -11.52 -8.36 -56.61
C ALA A 2 -11.26 -8.98 -55.25
N LEU A 3 -9.98 -9.32 -55.00
CA LEU A 3 -9.51 -9.76 -53.66
C LEU A 3 -9.41 -8.55 -52.73
N LEU A 4 -10.26 -8.51 -51.72
CA LEU A 4 -10.11 -7.61 -50.57
C LEU A 4 -9.06 -8.21 -49.62
N LEU A 5 -7.88 -7.61 -49.56
CA LEU A 5 -6.89 -7.85 -48.52
C LEU A 5 -7.35 -7.16 -47.25
N ALA A 6 -7.81 -7.93 -46.27
CA ALA A 6 -8.00 -7.43 -44.89
C ALA A 6 -6.64 -7.31 -44.19
N ALA A 7 -6.21 -6.09 -44.00
CA ALA A 7 -5.04 -5.82 -43.13
C ALA A 7 -5.46 -6.04 -41.66
N ALA A 8 -4.98 -7.13 -41.06
CA ALA A 8 -5.10 -7.35 -39.63
C ALA A 8 -4.14 -6.36 -38.92
N TRP A 9 -4.72 -5.38 -38.23
CA TRP A 9 -3.98 -4.54 -37.31
C TRP A 9 -3.70 -5.37 -36.05
N PHE A 10 -2.50 -5.90 -35.93
CA PHE A 10 -1.98 -6.38 -34.66
C PHE A 10 -1.70 -5.14 -33.80
N GLY A 11 -2.63 -4.79 -32.93
CA GLY A 11 -2.40 -3.84 -31.87
C GLY A 11 -1.37 -4.45 -30.91
N GLY A 12 -0.09 -4.16 -31.08
CA GLY A 12 0.92 -4.46 -30.09
C GLY A 12 0.54 -3.72 -28.81
N ALA A 13 0.48 -4.42 -27.68
CA ALA A 13 0.43 -3.78 -26.38
C ALA A 13 1.72 -2.96 -26.24
N TRP A 14 1.60 -1.64 -26.30
CA TRP A 14 2.72 -0.75 -26.04
C TRP A 14 3.03 -0.87 -24.55
N ALA A 15 4.29 -1.17 -24.21
CA ALA A 15 4.76 -1.08 -22.83
C ALA A 15 4.50 0.35 -22.32
N ALA A 16 4.12 0.48 -21.06
CA ALA A 16 3.95 1.80 -20.47
C ALA A 16 5.29 2.56 -20.47
N ASP A 17 5.23 3.89 -20.47
CA ASP A 17 6.44 4.72 -20.45
C ASP A 17 7.24 4.53 -19.14
N PRO A 18 8.57 4.75 -19.16
CA PRO A 18 9.36 4.77 -17.93
C PRO A 18 8.82 5.77 -16.91
N LEU A 19 8.91 5.42 -15.62
CA LEU A 19 8.50 6.34 -14.55
C LEU A 19 9.42 7.57 -14.55
N GLY A 20 8.82 8.75 -14.80
CA GLY A 20 9.52 10.03 -14.78
C GLY A 20 9.79 10.54 -13.35
N HIS A 21 10.63 11.57 -13.24
CA HIS A 21 10.76 12.35 -12.01
C HIS A 21 9.87 13.60 -12.06
N PHE A 22 9.45 14.07 -10.91
CA PHE A 22 8.57 15.24 -10.74
C PHE A 22 9.15 16.21 -9.71
N PRO A 23 8.71 17.48 -9.68
CA PRO A 23 9.19 18.46 -8.73
C PRO A 23 8.66 18.17 -7.30
N VAL A 24 9.05 17.03 -6.75
CA VAL A 24 8.65 16.57 -5.42
C VAL A 24 9.74 16.86 -4.40
N ASP A 25 9.33 17.23 -3.18
CA ASP A 25 10.22 17.34 -2.03
C ASP A 25 10.44 15.93 -1.43
N PRO A 26 11.65 15.38 -1.49
CA PRO A 26 11.94 14.06 -0.93
C PRO A 26 11.77 13.97 0.59
N ALA A 27 11.71 15.10 1.30
CA ALA A 27 11.40 15.15 2.72
C ALA A 27 9.89 15.11 3.03
N GLN A 28 9.03 15.08 2.00
CA GLN A 28 7.57 15.12 2.12
C GLN A 28 6.92 13.87 1.50
N VAL A 29 7.46 12.70 1.83
CA VAL A 29 6.93 11.40 1.37
C VAL A 29 6.09 10.77 2.46
N SER A 30 4.94 10.22 2.09
CA SER A 30 4.06 9.46 2.98
C SER A 30 3.45 8.27 2.26
N VAL A 31 2.83 7.35 3.00
CA VAL A 31 2.25 6.12 2.45
C VAL A 31 0.93 5.80 3.10
N SER A 32 0.03 5.19 2.36
CA SER A 32 -1.17 4.56 2.92
C SER A 32 -1.57 3.32 2.15
N GLY A 33 -2.47 2.54 2.73
CA GLY A 33 -3.03 1.39 2.06
C GLY A 33 -4.17 0.75 2.83
N ILE A 34 -4.86 -0.16 2.15
CA ILE A 34 -5.94 -0.95 2.73
C ILE A 34 -5.56 -2.43 2.75
N SER A 35 -5.97 -3.17 3.79
CA SER A 35 -5.83 -4.63 3.87
C SER A 35 -4.36 -5.06 3.69
N SER A 36 -4.03 -5.90 2.71
CA SER A 36 -2.64 -6.23 2.37
C SER A 36 -1.80 -4.98 2.06
N GLY A 37 -2.41 -3.95 1.44
CA GLY A 37 -1.77 -2.65 1.22
C GLY A 37 -1.49 -1.89 2.51
N ALA A 38 -2.32 -2.04 3.55
CA ALA A 38 -2.05 -1.46 4.87
C ALA A 38 -0.86 -2.16 5.56
N PHE A 39 -0.75 -3.49 5.44
CA PHE A 39 0.43 -4.21 5.92
C PHE A 39 1.68 -3.78 5.16
N MET A 40 1.62 -3.64 3.83
CA MET A 40 2.75 -3.15 3.03
C MET A 40 3.09 -1.68 3.34
N ALA A 41 2.10 -0.81 3.55
CA ALA A 41 2.32 0.57 3.96
C ALA A 41 3.06 0.66 5.31
N ASN A 42 2.68 -0.22 6.24
CA ASN A 42 3.38 -0.36 7.52
C ASN A 42 4.82 -0.84 7.35
N GLN A 43 5.05 -1.86 6.50
CA GLN A 43 6.39 -2.36 6.20
C GLN A 43 7.27 -1.27 5.58
N LEU A 44 6.75 -0.58 4.57
CA LEU A 44 7.47 0.51 3.89
C LEU A 44 7.82 1.64 4.85
N HIS A 45 6.86 2.06 5.70
CA HIS A 45 7.04 3.13 6.67
C HIS A 45 8.11 2.79 7.73
N ILE A 46 8.07 1.58 8.28
CA ILE A 46 9.03 1.17 9.31
C ILE A 46 10.41 0.93 8.68
N ALA A 47 10.47 0.24 7.53
CA ALA A 47 11.74 -0.04 6.85
C ALA A 47 12.46 1.24 6.39
N HIS A 48 11.72 2.25 5.94
CA HIS A 48 12.25 3.53 5.43
C HIS A 48 11.82 4.73 6.28
N SER A 49 11.81 4.58 7.61
CA SER A 49 11.34 5.61 8.55
C SER A 49 12.13 6.92 8.50
N ALA A 50 13.34 6.90 7.97
CA ALA A 50 14.13 8.11 7.73
C ALA A 50 13.55 8.98 6.60
N GLY A 51 12.93 8.37 5.59
CA GLY A 51 12.41 9.05 4.39
C GLY A 51 10.90 9.29 4.38
N ILE A 52 10.13 8.65 5.28
CA ILE A 52 8.66 8.71 5.29
C ILE A 52 8.19 9.47 6.53
N ILE A 53 7.36 10.50 6.34
CA ILE A 53 6.89 11.39 7.42
C ILE A 53 5.62 10.92 8.10
N GLY A 54 4.90 9.98 7.51
CA GLY A 54 3.67 9.45 8.08
C GLY A 54 3.04 8.36 7.24
N ALA A 55 2.12 7.62 7.87
CA ALA A 55 1.47 6.50 7.23
C ALA A 55 -0.02 6.38 7.60
N GLY A 56 -0.82 5.81 6.68
CA GLY A 56 -2.22 5.47 6.88
C GLY A 56 -2.47 3.99 6.66
N MET A 57 -2.94 3.28 7.68
CA MET A 57 -3.31 1.87 7.60
C MET A 57 -4.81 1.70 7.78
N ILE A 58 -5.45 1.13 6.76
CA ILE A 58 -6.90 0.89 6.72
C ILE A 58 -7.15 -0.61 6.70
N ALA A 59 -7.89 -1.11 7.68
CA ALA A 59 -8.28 -2.51 7.77
C ALA A 59 -7.10 -3.50 7.70
N GLY A 60 -5.98 -3.18 8.37
CA GLY A 60 -4.75 -3.98 8.38
C GLY A 60 -3.57 -3.23 9.02
N GLY A 61 -2.35 -3.77 8.90
CA GLY A 61 -1.14 -3.00 9.20
C GLY A 61 -0.47 -3.24 10.56
N LEU A 62 -0.44 -4.45 11.08
CA LEU A 62 0.46 -4.85 12.17
C LEU A 62 1.79 -5.37 11.58
N TYR A 63 2.88 -4.65 11.85
CA TYR A 63 4.21 -4.99 11.36
C TYR A 63 4.70 -6.34 11.88
N GLY A 64 5.17 -7.18 10.99
CA GLY A 64 5.70 -8.49 11.35
C GLY A 64 4.67 -9.49 11.84
N CYS A 65 3.38 -9.23 11.64
CA CYS A 65 2.28 -10.05 12.17
C CYS A 65 2.41 -11.54 11.82
N ALA A 66 2.83 -11.86 10.60
CA ALA A 66 2.96 -13.24 10.12
C ALA A 66 4.33 -13.88 10.42
N VAL A 67 5.20 -13.21 11.18
CA VAL A 67 6.55 -13.71 11.48
C VAL A 67 6.49 -14.85 12.47
N ASP A 68 7.18 -15.93 12.14
CA ASP A 68 7.46 -17.07 13.00
C ASP A 68 8.82 -16.92 13.70
N SER A 69 9.86 -16.63 12.91
CA SER A 69 11.22 -16.50 13.43
C SER A 69 12.11 -15.61 12.56
N VAL A 70 13.22 -15.19 13.13
CA VAL A 70 14.29 -14.41 12.45
C VAL A 70 15.61 -15.13 12.61
N SER A 71 16.37 -15.26 11.52
CA SER A 71 17.72 -15.82 11.51
C SER A 71 18.73 -14.85 10.86
N GLU A 72 19.97 -15.31 10.69
CA GLU A 72 20.99 -14.58 9.93
C GLU A 72 20.60 -14.46 8.42
N ASP A 73 19.85 -15.46 7.91
CA ASP A 73 19.47 -15.53 6.49
C ASP A 73 18.17 -14.77 6.17
N GLY A 74 17.46 -14.26 7.18
CA GLY A 74 16.24 -13.50 6.95
C GLY A 74 15.10 -13.78 7.93
N VAL A 75 13.92 -13.34 7.53
CA VAL A 75 12.66 -13.45 8.28
C VAL A 75 11.84 -14.61 7.74
N PHE A 76 11.42 -15.49 8.62
CA PHE A 76 10.53 -16.59 8.29
C PHE A 76 9.11 -16.25 8.71
N ALA A 77 8.18 -16.44 7.77
CA ALA A 77 6.76 -16.21 8.00
C ALA A 77 5.96 -17.46 7.66
N LEU A 78 4.79 -17.58 8.27
CA LEU A 78 3.86 -18.66 8.01
C LEU A 78 2.53 -18.10 7.49
N ALA A 79 2.06 -18.61 6.37
CA ALA A 79 0.74 -18.26 5.82
C ALA A 79 -0.40 -18.53 6.81
N SER A 80 -0.27 -19.56 7.66
CA SER A 80 -1.23 -19.86 8.72
C SER A 80 -1.32 -18.77 9.78
N LEU A 81 -0.20 -18.08 10.08
CA LEU A 81 -0.22 -16.90 10.96
C LEU A 81 -0.90 -15.72 10.27
N ALA A 82 -0.68 -15.55 8.97
CA ALA A 82 -1.31 -14.50 8.21
C ALA A 82 -2.84 -14.61 8.22
N VAL A 83 -3.38 -15.73 7.76
CA VAL A 83 -4.85 -15.91 7.66
C VAL A 83 -5.53 -16.18 9.01
N GLY A 84 -4.82 -16.70 9.98
CA GLY A 84 -5.33 -16.96 11.34
C GLY A 84 -5.15 -15.75 12.25
N PRO A 85 -4.06 -15.67 13.03
CA PRO A 85 -3.87 -14.61 14.05
C PRO A 85 -3.97 -13.20 13.47
N CYS A 86 -3.36 -12.92 12.34
CA CYS A 86 -3.30 -11.56 11.79
C CYS A 86 -4.64 -11.07 11.22
N MET A 87 -5.52 -11.97 10.81
CA MET A 87 -6.80 -11.59 10.21
C MET A 87 -7.98 -11.93 11.13
N SER A 88 -8.24 -13.22 11.40
CA SER A 88 -9.52 -13.69 11.96
C SER A 88 -9.46 -14.20 13.41
N VAL A 89 -8.29 -14.57 13.93
CA VAL A 89 -8.13 -15.16 15.26
C VAL A 89 -7.13 -14.35 16.12
N PRO A 90 -7.44 -13.08 16.43
CA PRO A 90 -6.49 -12.16 17.06
C PRO A 90 -6.09 -12.55 18.49
N THR A 91 -6.78 -13.50 19.11
CA THR A 91 -6.40 -14.04 20.42
C THR A 91 -5.08 -14.83 20.39
N LEU A 92 -4.62 -15.20 19.20
CA LEU A 92 -3.34 -15.88 18.97
C LEU A 92 -2.21 -14.91 18.55
N LEU A 93 -2.49 -13.61 18.49
CA LEU A 93 -1.45 -12.59 18.26
C LEU A 93 -0.47 -12.57 19.44
N GLN A 94 0.79 -12.33 19.12
CA GLN A 94 1.80 -12.10 20.14
C GLN A 94 1.56 -10.75 20.85
N PRO A 95 2.06 -10.56 22.10
CA PRO A 95 2.07 -9.26 22.75
C PRO A 95 2.81 -8.20 21.92
N VAL A 96 2.46 -6.93 22.12
CA VAL A 96 3.11 -5.81 21.38
C VAL A 96 4.62 -5.79 21.53
N ASP A 97 5.13 -6.19 22.68
CA ASP A 97 6.57 -6.23 22.97
C ASP A 97 7.33 -7.21 22.06
N PHE A 98 6.68 -8.29 21.61
CA PHE A 98 7.27 -9.19 20.62
C PHE A 98 7.56 -8.46 19.31
N TYR A 99 6.58 -7.71 18.79
CA TYR A 99 6.74 -6.96 17.53
C TYR A 99 7.70 -5.77 17.69
N ALA A 100 7.74 -5.15 18.85
CA ALA A 100 8.72 -4.10 19.16
C ALA A 100 10.15 -4.67 19.20
N GLN A 101 10.35 -5.82 19.84
CA GLN A 101 11.64 -6.50 19.86
C GLN A 101 12.06 -6.96 18.46
N LEU A 102 11.15 -7.56 17.68
CA LEU A 102 11.39 -7.89 16.27
C LEU A 102 11.88 -6.66 15.48
N THR A 103 11.22 -5.52 15.65
CA THR A 103 11.60 -4.27 14.98
C THR A 103 13.01 -3.83 15.40
N ALA A 104 13.32 -3.91 16.69
CA ALA A 104 14.65 -3.57 17.22
C ALA A 104 15.74 -4.50 16.67
N ASP A 105 15.46 -5.81 16.59
CA ASP A 105 16.40 -6.81 16.07
C ASP A 105 16.70 -6.58 14.57
N LEU A 106 15.67 -6.26 13.76
CA LEU A 106 15.86 -5.93 12.35
C LEU A 106 16.65 -4.63 12.17
N ALA A 107 16.42 -3.63 13.02
CA ALA A 107 17.20 -2.39 13.02
C ALA A 107 18.66 -2.61 13.44
N ALA A 108 18.91 -3.45 14.45
CA ALA A 108 20.27 -3.80 14.87
C ALA A 108 21.07 -4.51 13.77
N LYS A 109 20.40 -5.28 12.90
CA LYS A 109 20.99 -5.88 11.70
C LYS A 109 21.20 -4.87 10.54
N GLY A 110 20.71 -3.63 10.66
CA GLY A 110 20.74 -2.63 9.59
C GLY A 110 19.76 -2.92 8.43
N TRP A 111 18.81 -3.82 8.63
CA TRP A 111 17.86 -4.23 7.60
C TRP A 111 16.70 -3.23 7.42
N ILE A 112 16.45 -2.42 8.45
CA ILE A 112 15.52 -1.30 8.44
C ILE A 112 16.19 -0.04 9.01
N ASP A 113 15.54 1.11 8.85
CA ASP A 113 15.99 2.35 9.51
C ASP A 113 15.83 2.27 11.04
N PRO A 114 16.61 3.06 11.80
CA PRO A 114 16.43 3.15 13.24
C PRO A 114 14.99 3.54 13.61
N PRO A 115 14.29 2.76 14.46
CA PRO A 115 12.89 3.04 14.84
C PRO A 115 12.69 4.41 15.51
N GLY A 116 13.73 5.00 16.08
CA GLY A 116 13.70 6.36 16.64
C GLY A 116 13.28 7.44 15.64
N ASN A 117 13.43 7.21 14.34
CA ASN A 117 12.92 8.11 13.31
C ASN A 117 11.39 8.25 13.35
N LEU A 118 10.68 7.22 13.81
CA LEU A 118 9.22 7.19 13.89
C LEU A 118 8.66 8.23 14.88
N ALA A 119 9.45 8.74 15.81
CA ALA A 119 9.02 9.75 16.78
C ALA A 119 8.46 11.04 16.13
N ARG A 120 8.86 11.34 14.89
CA ARG A 120 8.35 12.49 14.11
C ARG A 120 7.15 12.15 13.24
N SER A 121 6.81 10.86 13.09
CA SER A 121 5.79 10.39 12.16
C SER A 121 4.37 10.67 12.66
N ARG A 122 3.47 10.86 11.72
CA ARG A 122 2.02 10.94 11.98
C ARG A 122 1.35 9.74 11.38
N VAL A 123 0.55 9.05 12.16
CA VAL A 123 -0.03 7.75 11.80
C VAL A 123 -1.55 7.80 11.91
N TYR A 124 -2.21 7.44 10.83
CA TYR A 124 -3.65 7.22 10.79
C TYR A 124 -3.93 5.71 10.72
N MET A 125 -4.81 5.22 11.57
CA MET A 125 -5.23 3.83 11.56
C MET A 125 -6.75 3.73 11.64
N PHE A 126 -7.33 2.89 10.81
CA PHE A 126 -8.78 2.73 10.69
C PHE A 126 -9.17 1.26 10.66
N THR A 127 -10.25 0.93 11.38
CA THR A 127 -10.94 -0.36 11.31
C THR A 127 -12.44 -0.13 11.27
N GLY A 128 -13.15 -0.87 10.42
CA GLY A 128 -14.60 -0.85 10.38
C GLY A 128 -15.21 -1.79 11.41
N GLN A 129 -16.31 -1.38 12.06
CA GLN A 129 -17.02 -2.21 13.06
C GLN A 129 -17.68 -3.44 12.42
N ALA A 130 -18.03 -3.37 11.13
CA ALA A 130 -18.61 -4.47 10.37
C ALA A 130 -17.56 -5.26 9.56
N ASP A 131 -16.26 -4.99 9.76
CA ASP A 131 -15.17 -5.72 9.08
C ASP A 131 -15.15 -7.19 9.53
N LYS A 132 -15.34 -8.10 8.56
CA LYS A 132 -15.34 -9.56 8.77
C LYS A 132 -14.08 -10.24 8.25
N VAL A 133 -13.12 -9.48 7.73
CA VAL A 133 -11.89 -9.98 7.10
C VAL A 133 -10.69 -9.79 8.03
N VAL A 134 -10.49 -8.57 8.54
CA VAL A 134 -9.40 -8.28 9.47
C VAL A 134 -9.97 -7.75 10.78
N SER A 135 -9.64 -8.44 11.87
CA SER A 135 -10.11 -8.07 13.21
C SER A 135 -9.58 -6.69 13.63
N SER A 136 -10.44 -5.88 14.24
CA SER A 136 -10.07 -4.60 14.85
C SER A 136 -8.91 -4.73 15.84
N LYS A 137 -8.80 -5.86 16.53
CA LYS A 137 -7.71 -6.12 17.48
C LYS A 137 -6.33 -6.12 16.84
N THR A 138 -6.22 -6.55 15.59
CA THR A 138 -4.96 -6.49 14.82
C THR A 138 -4.54 -5.04 14.59
N ILE A 139 -5.49 -4.18 14.22
CA ILE A 139 -5.23 -2.77 13.96
C ILE A 139 -4.95 -2.01 15.28
N GLU A 140 -5.69 -2.31 16.36
CA GLU A 140 -5.42 -1.77 17.70
C GLU A 140 -3.98 -2.09 18.16
N LEU A 141 -3.55 -3.35 17.94
CA LEU A 141 -2.20 -3.77 18.29
C LEU A 141 -1.15 -3.06 17.43
N GLY A 142 -1.45 -2.82 16.15
CA GLY A 142 -0.61 -2.00 15.27
C GLY A 142 -0.47 -0.56 15.78
N ALA A 143 -1.57 0.06 16.22
CA ALA A 143 -1.54 1.39 16.85
C ALA A 143 -0.72 1.40 18.16
N SER A 144 -0.83 0.33 18.95
CA SER A 144 -0.04 0.16 20.16
C SER A 144 1.45 0.00 19.86
N LEU A 145 1.78 -0.77 18.81
CA LEU A 145 3.16 -0.94 18.34
C LEU A 145 3.79 0.41 17.97
N TYR A 146 3.11 1.24 17.20
CA TYR A 146 3.65 2.57 16.85
C TYR A 146 3.95 3.41 18.08
N ARG A 147 3.08 3.39 19.10
CA ARG A 147 3.33 4.09 20.38
C ARG A 147 4.53 3.50 21.11
N THR A 148 4.66 2.17 21.16
CA THR A 148 5.81 1.47 21.76
C THR A 148 7.12 1.79 21.01
N LEU A 149 7.06 1.97 19.70
CA LEU A 149 8.20 2.38 18.87
C LEU A 149 8.54 3.89 18.98
N GLY A 150 7.83 4.64 19.82
CA GLY A 150 8.14 6.03 20.13
C GLY A 150 7.34 7.09 19.40
N VAL A 151 6.31 6.71 18.61
CA VAL A 151 5.39 7.71 18.05
C VAL A 151 4.54 8.30 19.18
N PRO A 152 4.53 9.62 19.38
CA PRO A 152 3.71 10.25 20.41
C PRO A 152 2.24 9.88 20.25
N GLY A 153 1.54 9.59 21.36
CA GLY A 153 0.13 9.17 21.32
C GLY A 153 -0.79 10.18 20.59
N SER A 154 -0.46 11.48 20.67
CA SER A 154 -1.17 12.54 19.95
C SER A 154 -0.94 12.52 18.40
N GLN A 155 0.05 11.79 17.94
CA GLN A 155 0.39 11.62 16.53
C GLN A 155 -0.12 10.27 15.95
N VAL A 156 -0.73 9.42 16.78
CA VAL A 156 -1.38 8.18 16.34
C VAL A 156 -2.89 8.39 16.43
N LYS A 157 -3.52 8.65 15.30
CA LYS A 157 -4.97 8.75 15.21
C LYS A 157 -5.53 7.37 14.90
N PHE A 158 -6.26 6.80 15.84
CA PHE A 158 -6.95 5.52 15.68
C PHE A 158 -8.46 5.75 15.60
N ARG A 159 -9.08 5.25 14.55
CA ARG A 159 -10.53 5.36 14.34
C ARG A 159 -11.16 3.97 14.18
N ASP A 160 -12.07 3.64 15.07
CA ASP A 160 -12.82 2.37 15.13
C ASP A 160 -14.34 2.56 15.26
N GLN A 161 -14.82 3.80 15.32
CA GLN A 161 -16.21 4.14 15.62
C GLN A 161 -16.67 5.38 14.83
N ASP A 162 -17.93 5.75 15.03
CA ASP A 162 -18.57 6.97 14.52
C ASP A 162 -18.92 6.97 13.01
N LEU A 163 -19.10 5.79 12.41
CA LEU A 163 -19.64 5.68 11.05
C LEU A 163 -21.13 5.30 11.06
N PRO A 164 -21.90 5.68 10.02
CA PRO A 164 -23.33 5.41 9.95
C PRO A 164 -23.69 3.93 10.01
N GLY A 165 -24.82 3.62 10.63
CA GLY A 165 -25.41 2.26 10.64
C GLY A 165 -24.61 1.27 11.50
N ALA A 166 -24.29 0.11 10.90
CA ALA A 166 -23.51 -0.95 11.55
C ALA A 166 -21.99 -0.69 11.49
N GLY A 167 -21.56 0.46 11.00
CA GLY A 167 -20.16 0.77 10.74
C GLY A 167 -19.66 0.23 9.39
N ALA A 168 -18.41 0.51 9.05
CA ALA A 168 -17.83 0.06 7.79
C ALA A 168 -17.51 -1.44 7.80
N GLY A 169 -17.73 -2.10 6.67
CA GLY A 169 -17.14 -3.39 6.35
C GLY A 169 -15.65 -3.27 6.00
N HIS A 170 -15.07 -4.39 5.53
CA HIS A 170 -13.69 -4.41 5.05
C HIS A 170 -13.55 -3.59 3.77
N SER A 171 -13.15 -2.32 3.89
CA SER A 171 -13.16 -1.40 2.75
C SER A 171 -12.30 -0.16 2.95
N TRP A 172 -11.87 0.42 1.84
CA TRP A 172 -11.58 1.84 1.78
C TRP A 172 -12.90 2.61 1.81
N VAL A 173 -13.03 3.54 2.76
CA VAL A 173 -14.29 4.27 2.96
C VAL A 173 -14.29 5.57 2.17
N THR A 174 -15.43 5.90 1.56
CA THR A 174 -15.63 7.12 0.79
C THR A 174 -16.88 7.86 1.23
N GLN A 175 -17.01 9.10 0.78
CA GLN A 175 -18.17 9.94 1.04
C GLN A 175 -19.37 9.62 0.16
N ASN A 176 -19.15 9.10 -1.07
CA ASN A 176 -20.20 9.02 -2.09
C ASN A 176 -19.96 7.99 -3.20
N PHE A 177 -19.07 7.01 -2.98
CA PHE A 177 -18.78 5.99 -3.99
C PHE A 177 -18.60 4.61 -3.37
N GLY A 178 -19.05 3.58 -4.05
CA GLY A 178 -18.82 2.18 -3.72
C GLY A 178 -20.07 1.44 -3.24
N ASN A 179 -19.84 0.36 -2.51
CA ASN A 179 -20.89 -0.47 -1.92
C ASN A 179 -21.58 0.22 -0.72
N ALA A 180 -22.61 -0.42 -0.17
CA ALA A 180 -23.15 -0.06 1.15
C ALA A 180 -22.04 -0.10 2.20
N CYS A 181 -22.12 0.76 3.22
CA CYS A 181 -21.05 0.98 4.17
C CYS A 181 -20.56 -0.32 4.87
N ASP A 182 -21.46 -1.22 5.22
CA ASP A 182 -21.19 -2.47 5.94
C ASP A 182 -20.79 -3.65 5.02
N ALA A 183 -20.66 -3.43 3.71
CA ALA A 183 -20.32 -4.49 2.76
C ALA A 183 -18.86 -4.98 2.94
N ASN A 184 -18.68 -6.30 2.82
CA ASN A 184 -17.38 -6.98 2.81
C ASN A 184 -17.20 -7.68 1.45
N ALA A 185 -17.21 -6.93 0.37
CA ALA A 185 -17.22 -7.45 -1.00
C ALA A 185 -16.53 -6.48 -1.97
N LYS A 186 -16.07 -6.99 -3.11
CA LYS A 186 -15.55 -6.14 -4.20
C LYS A 186 -16.53 -5.02 -4.55
N PRO A 187 -16.06 -3.80 -4.84
CA PRO A 187 -14.66 -3.39 -4.99
C PRO A 187 -13.90 -3.15 -3.69
N PHE A 188 -14.47 -3.45 -2.50
CA PHE A 188 -13.92 -3.10 -1.19
C PHE A 188 -13.64 -1.59 -1.05
N ILE A 189 -14.52 -0.82 -1.67
CA ILE A 189 -14.66 0.64 -1.55
C ILE A 189 -16.12 0.86 -1.18
N ASN A 190 -16.38 1.49 -0.03
CA ASN A 190 -17.73 1.63 0.50
C ASN A 190 -18.11 3.09 0.71
N ASP A 191 -19.33 3.46 0.31
CA ASP A 191 -19.96 4.73 0.64
C ASP A 191 -20.47 4.70 2.08
N CYS A 192 -19.71 5.30 2.97
CA CYS A 192 -20.12 5.52 4.37
C CYS A 192 -20.46 6.97 4.67
N ARG A 193 -20.56 7.83 3.68
CA ARG A 193 -20.73 9.29 3.83
C ARG A 193 -19.64 9.92 4.70
N TYR A 194 -18.44 9.37 4.60
CA TYR A 194 -17.28 9.78 5.37
C TYR A 194 -16.07 9.89 4.42
N ASP A 195 -15.42 11.05 4.45
CA ASP A 195 -14.22 11.29 3.64
C ASP A 195 -12.98 10.78 4.38
N GLN A 196 -12.64 9.51 4.14
CA GLN A 196 -11.45 8.90 4.75
C GLN A 196 -10.16 9.50 4.21
N ALA A 197 -10.14 9.90 2.93
CA ALA A 197 -8.96 10.54 2.33
C ALA A 197 -8.65 11.87 3.02
N GLU A 198 -9.68 12.66 3.36
CA GLU A 198 -9.52 13.90 4.16
C GLU A 198 -8.82 13.61 5.47
N GLU A 199 -9.40 12.74 6.29
CA GLU A 199 -8.91 12.52 7.65
C GLU A 199 -7.51 11.91 7.66
N LEU A 200 -7.24 10.98 6.75
CA LEU A 200 -5.93 10.37 6.57
C LEU A 200 -4.87 11.41 6.18
N LEU A 201 -5.13 12.17 5.13
CA LEU A 201 -4.17 13.15 4.61
C LEU A 201 -3.98 14.32 5.58
N GLN A 202 -5.04 14.79 6.23
CA GLN A 202 -4.93 15.83 7.27
C GLN A 202 -4.20 15.31 8.52
N THR A 203 -4.35 14.04 8.88
CA THR A 203 -3.57 13.45 9.97
C THR A 203 -2.09 13.52 9.66
N ILE A 204 -1.68 13.20 8.43
CA ILE A 204 -0.27 13.18 8.04
C ILE A 204 0.29 14.58 7.83
N TYR A 205 -0.40 15.41 7.07
CA TYR A 205 0.13 16.70 6.57
C TYR A 205 -0.32 17.92 7.38
N GLY A 206 -1.28 17.75 8.30
CA GLY A 206 -1.97 18.87 8.96
C GLY A 206 -3.10 19.43 8.11
N PRO A 207 -3.58 20.64 8.41
CA PRO A 207 -4.70 21.27 7.68
C PRO A 207 -4.44 21.34 6.18
N LEU A 208 -5.43 20.97 5.38
CA LEU A 208 -5.39 20.97 3.92
C LEU A 208 -6.45 21.90 3.34
N GLN A 209 -6.23 22.36 2.11
CA GLN A 209 -7.25 23.05 1.32
C GLN A 209 -8.36 22.04 0.95
N PRO A 210 -9.62 22.47 0.83
CA PRO A 210 -10.72 21.60 0.42
C PRO A 210 -10.43 20.86 -0.89
N PRO A 211 -11.00 19.67 -1.09
CA PRO A 211 -10.74 18.84 -2.27
C PRO A 211 -11.27 19.52 -3.55
N ALA A 212 -10.68 19.20 -4.67
CA ALA A 212 -11.18 19.62 -5.98
C ALA A 212 -12.51 18.92 -6.30
N VAL A 213 -13.50 19.66 -6.75
CA VAL A 213 -14.76 19.10 -7.24
C VAL A 213 -14.53 18.25 -8.50
N GLN A 214 -13.61 18.71 -9.35
CA GLN A 214 -13.15 18.01 -10.55
C GLN A 214 -11.63 18.14 -10.62
N PRO A 215 -10.86 17.09 -10.32
CA PRO A 215 -9.42 17.12 -10.45
C PRO A 215 -9.00 17.41 -11.89
N ALA A 216 -8.11 18.38 -12.08
CA ALA A 216 -7.59 18.78 -13.40
C ALA A 216 -6.25 18.14 -13.75
N GLY A 217 -5.68 17.38 -12.82
CA GLY A 217 -4.47 16.58 -13.01
C GLY A 217 -4.72 15.38 -13.91
N ARG A 218 -3.67 14.61 -14.14
CA ARG A 218 -3.72 13.44 -15.04
C ARG A 218 -3.24 12.16 -14.35
N ILE A 219 -3.80 11.04 -14.78
CA ILE A 219 -3.26 9.72 -14.49
C ILE A 219 -2.18 9.40 -15.54
N VAL A 220 -1.02 8.97 -15.08
CA VAL A 220 0.11 8.52 -15.89
C VAL A 220 0.34 7.04 -15.61
N ALA A 221 0.21 6.19 -16.61
CA ALA A 221 0.66 4.81 -16.55
C ALA A 221 2.19 4.76 -16.73
N PHE A 222 2.88 3.94 -15.96
CA PHE A 222 4.34 3.78 -16.09
C PHE A 222 4.76 2.32 -16.04
N ASP A 223 5.91 2.02 -16.64
CA ASP A 223 6.53 0.69 -16.62
C ASP A 223 7.07 0.37 -15.22
N GLN A 224 6.40 -0.57 -14.54
CA GLN A 224 6.75 -1.02 -13.20
C GLN A 224 7.84 -2.12 -13.22
N THR A 225 8.06 -2.76 -14.38
CA THR A 225 9.05 -3.84 -14.53
C THR A 225 10.47 -3.35 -14.28
N GLU A 226 10.76 -2.06 -14.52
CA GLU A 226 12.07 -1.45 -14.24
C GLU A 226 12.49 -1.59 -12.77
N PHE A 227 11.54 -1.69 -11.85
CA PHE A 227 11.76 -1.73 -10.40
C PHE A 227 11.73 -3.16 -9.84
N ALA A 228 11.32 -4.13 -10.64
CA ALA A 228 11.30 -5.54 -10.25
C ALA A 228 12.67 -6.20 -10.45
N PRO A 229 13.16 -6.99 -9.49
CA PRO A 229 14.38 -7.77 -9.67
C PRO A 229 14.35 -8.58 -10.97
N GLY A 230 15.41 -8.49 -11.77
CA GLY A 230 15.50 -9.17 -13.07
C GLY A 230 14.48 -8.71 -14.11
N LYS A 231 13.78 -7.59 -13.87
CA LYS A 231 12.68 -7.07 -14.71
C LYS A 231 11.53 -8.07 -14.91
N ALA A 232 11.35 -8.98 -13.98
CA ALA A 232 10.32 -9.99 -14.00
C ALA A 232 9.21 -9.61 -12.99
N ALA A 233 8.37 -8.64 -13.33
CA ALA A 233 7.37 -8.07 -12.42
C ALA A 233 6.43 -9.15 -11.85
N ALA A 234 5.80 -9.97 -12.68
CA ALA A 234 4.88 -11.01 -12.25
C ALA A 234 5.52 -12.02 -11.28
N ALA A 235 6.76 -12.47 -11.56
CA ALA A 235 7.49 -13.38 -10.68
C ALA A 235 7.81 -12.76 -9.30
N ASN A 236 7.76 -11.43 -9.21
CA ASN A 236 7.96 -10.65 -7.98
C ASN A 236 6.63 -10.17 -7.37
N GLY A 237 5.50 -10.65 -7.88
CA GLY A 237 4.16 -10.30 -7.42
C GLY A 237 3.76 -8.85 -7.75
N LEU A 238 4.29 -8.29 -8.83
CA LEU A 238 4.00 -6.94 -9.32
C LEU A 238 3.36 -7.01 -10.72
N LEU A 239 2.44 -6.12 -11.03
CA LEU A 239 1.99 -5.90 -12.41
C LEU A 239 3.09 -5.18 -13.23
N ASP A 240 3.03 -5.32 -14.55
CA ASP A 240 3.94 -4.59 -15.44
C ASP A 240 3.69 -3.08 -15.42
N THR A 241 2.47 -2.67 -15.12
CA THR A 241 2.07 -1.26 -15.14
C THR A 241 1.66 -0.76 -13.76
N GLY A 242 2.28 0.33 -13.30
CA GLY A 242 1.86 1.14 -12.17
C GLY A 242 1.22 2.45 -12.62
N TYR A 243 0.64 3.21 -11.70
CA TYR A 243 -0.05 4.47 -12.01
C TYR A 243 0.42 5.60 -11.11
N LEU A 244 0.37 6.81 -11.64
CA LEU A 244 0.70 8.04 -10.92
C LEU A 244 -0.38 9.08 -11.20
N TYR A 245 -0.95 9.69 -10.17
CA TYR A 245 -1.74 10.90 -10.32
C TYR A 245 -0.85 12.12 -10.16
N VAL A 246 -0.83 12.98 -11.17
CA VAL A 246 -0.04 14.22 -11.20
C VAL A 246 -1.00 15.40 -11.18
N PRO A 247 -1.10 16.16 -10.06
CA PRO A 247 -1.84 17.43 -10.03
C PRO A 247 -1.30 18.39 -11.08
N LYS A 248 -2.16 19.21 -11.64
CA LYS A 248 -1.74 20.21 -12.63
C LYS A 248 -0.63 21.14 -12.09
N ALA A 249 -0.66 21.45 -10.81
CA ALA A 249 0.36 22.26 -10.15
C ALA A 249 1.70 21.55 -9.91
N CYS A 250 1.79 20.23 -10.20
CA CYS A 250 2.97 19.41 -9.99
C CYS A 250 3.59 18.88 -11.31
N GLU A 251 3.15 19.40 -12.44
CA GLU A 251 3.73 19.08 -13.74
C GLU A 251 5.21 19.49 -13.82
N PRO A 252 6.02 18.85 -14.68
CA PRO A 252 7.41 19.22 -14.88
C PRO A 252 7.57 20.73 -15.15
N GLY A 253 8.47 21.39 -14.42
CA GLY A 253 8.67 22.84 -14.49
C GLY A 253 7.84 23.65 -13.48
N ALA A 254 7.08 23.01 -12.57
CA ALA A 254 6.41 23.69 -11.49
C ALA A 254 7.39 24.49 -10.61
N ALA A 255 7.00 25.72 -10.23
CA ALA A 255 7.86 26.63 -9.47
C ALA A 255 8.08 26.17 -8.01
N GLU A 256 7.09 25.48 -7.45
CA GLU A 256 7.15 24.97 -6.07
C GLU A 256 7.14 23.45 -6.06
N ARG A 257 7.85 22.86 -5.10
CA ARG A 257 7.85 21.42 -4.92
C ARG A 257 6.52 20.90 -4.39
N CYS A 258 6.18 19.70 -4.82
CA CYS A 258 5.01 18.95 -4.38
C CYS A 258 5.39 17.93 -3.31
N ARG A 259 4.38 17.37 -2.66
CA ARG A 259 4.51 16.20 -1.77
C ARG A 259 4.36 14.91 -2.58
N LEU A 260 4.75 13.78 -2.01
CA LEU A 260 4.47 12.46 -2.58
C LEU A 260 3.68 11.62 -1.57
N HIS A 261 2.59 11.04 -2.02
CA HIS A 261 1.82 10.07 -1.25
C HIS A 261 1.73 8.75 -2.02
N VAL A 262 2.15 7.65 -1.42
CA VAL A 262 2.01 6.31 -1.99
C VAL A 262 0.71 5.69 -1.48
N VAL A 263 -0.13 5.17 -2.37
CA VAL A 263 -1.39 4.51 -2.01
C VAL A 263 -1.39 3.07 -2.51
N LEU A 264 -1.55 2.13 -1.58
CA LEU A 264 -1.45 0.69 -1.83
C LEU A 264 -2.83 0.05 -1.70
N HIS A 265 -3.27 -0.60 -2.78
CA HIS A 265 -4.55 -1.32 -2.81
C HIS A 265 -4.53 -2.57 -1.91
N GLY A 266 -5.70 -3.14 -1.63
CA GLY A 266 -5.84 -4.45 -0.97
C GLY A 266 -5.83 -5.61 -1.96
N CYS A 267 -5.99 -6.83 -1.43
CA CYS A 267 -6.24 -8.01 -2.26
C CYS A 267 -7.48 -7.79 -3.13
N LEU A 268 -7.50 -8.31 -4.36
CA LEU A 268 -8.60 -8.16 -5.32
C LEU A 268 -8.92 -6.71 -5.73
N GLN A 269 -7.98 -5.77 -5.53
CA GLN A 269 -8.18 -4.35 -5.86
C GLN A 269 -7.15 -3.81 -6.87
N SER A 270 -6.25 -4.64 -7.39
CA SER A 270 -5.31 -4.22 -8.43
C SER A 270 -6.02 -3.82 -9.72
N ALA A 271 -5.31 -3.16 -10.62
CA ALA A 271 -5.83 -2.76 -11.92
C ALA A 271 -6.25 -3.94 -12.80
N GLU A 272 -5.71 -5.15 -12.57
CA GLU A 272 -6.20 -6.39 -13.21
C GLU A 272 -7.65 -6.68 -12.84
N VAL A 273 -8.07 -6.35 -11.62
CA VAL A 273 -9.38 -6.72 -11.06
C VAL A 273 -10.37 -5.57 -11.15
N LEU A 274 -9.98 -4.36 -10.75
CA LEU A 274 -10.85 -3.18 -10.65
C LEU A 274 -10.60 -2.15 -11.76
N ARG A 275 -9.68 -2.40 -12.67
CA ARG A 275 -9.26 -1.43 -13.68
C ARG A 275 -8.78 -0.13 -13.02
N ASP A 276 -9.50 0.96 -13.17
CA ASP A 276 -9.13 2.28 -12.67
C ASP A 276 -9.82 2.68 -11.35
N GLU A 277 -10.77 1.87 -10.85
CA GLU A 277 -11.60 2.28 -9.70
C GLU A 277 -10.77 2.61 -8.46
N PHE A 278 -9.77 1.78 -8.12
CA PHE A 278 -9.01 2.01 -6.90
C PHE A 278 -8.21 3.32 -6.97
N TYR A 279 -7.51 3.58 -8.05
CA TYR A 279 -6.68 4.78 -8.17
C TYR A 279 -7.43 6.03 -8.64
N THR A 280 -8.76 5.94 -8.89
CA THR A 280 -9.58 7.10 -9.27
C THR A 280 -10.77 7.38 -8.35
N LYS A 281 -11.20 6.41 -7.49
CA LYS A 281 -12.45 6.51 -6.73
C LYS A 281 -12.28 6.53 -5.21
N THR A 282 -11.05 6.50 -4.72
CA THR A 282 -10.76 6.53 -3.28
C THR A 282 -10.84 7.92 -2.64
N GLY A 283 -11.10 8.97 -3.42
CA GLY A 283 -11.14 10.36 -2.94
C GLY A 283 -9.77 11.02 -2.80
N VAL A 284 -8.69 10.27 -2.94
CA VAL A 284 -7.33 10.79 -2.70
C VAL A 284 -6.92 11.84 -3.74
N ASN A 285 -7.29 11.64 -5.02
CA ASN A 285 -6.88 12.53 -6.10
C ASN A 285 -7.52 13.92 -5.98
N GLU A 286 -8.74 14.00 -5.47
CA GLU A 286 -9.46 15.24 -5.22
C GLU A 286 -8.72 16.12 -4.19
N TRP A 287 -8.27 15.52 -3.10
CA TRP A 287 -7.44 16.17 -2.09
C TRP A 287 -6.03 16.46 -2.60
N ALA A 288 -5.47 15.57 -3.38
CA ALA A 288 -4.13 15.71 -3.95
C ALA A 288 -4.03 16.90 -4.89
N GLU A 289 -5.06 17.16 -5.71
CA GLU A 289 -5.09 18.24 -6.69
C GLU A 289 -4.89 19.62 -6.04
N THR A 290 -5.66 19.94 -5.02
CA THR A 290 -5.64 21.25 -4.36
C THR A 290 -4.48 21.42 -3.39
N ASN A 291 -3.85 20.31 -2.98
CA ASN A 291 -2.81 20.30 -1.95
C ASN A 291 -1.42 19.94 -2.47
N ARG A 292 -1.24 19.91 -3.79
CA ARG A 292 0.04 19.67 -4.45
C ARG A 292 0.67 18.35 -3.99
N ILE A 293 -0.09 17.26 -4.07
CA ILE A 293 0.35 15.93 -3.69
C ILE A 293 0.38 15.05 -4.94
N VAL A 294 1.53 14.67 -5.43
CA VAL A 294 1.66 13.59 -6.43
C VAL A 294 1.30 12.29 -5.74
N VAL A 295 0.45 11.46 -6.37
CA VAL A 295 0.04 10.19 -5.76
C VAL A 295 0.53 9.03 -6.60
N LEU A 296 1.34 8.16 -5.99
CA LEU A 296 1.88 6.96 -6.61
C LEU A 296 1.02 5.75 -6.23
N TYR A 297 0.56 5.01 -7.24
CA TYR A 297 -0.26 3.80 -7.11
C TYR A 297 0.47 2.59 -7.69
N PRO A 298 1.43 1.99 -6.97
CA PRO A 298 2.01 0.72 -7.37
C PRO A 298 0.95 -0.37 -7.46
N GLN A 299 1.19 -1.42 -8.25
CA GLN A 299 0.22 -2.48 -8.49
C GLN A 299 0.83 -3.85 -8.19
N ALA A 300 0.14 -4.63 -7.35
CA ALA A 300 0.47 -6.02 -7.10
C ALA A 300 -0.23 -6.93 -8.11
N HIS A 301 0.41 -8.06 -8.42
CA HIS A 301 -0.06 -9.08 -9.37
C HIS A 301 -0.61 -10.31 -8.64
N ALA A 302 -1.72 -10.87 -9.16
CA ALA A 302 -2.26 -12.14 -8.72
C ALA A 302 -1.58 -13.30 -9.45
N THR A 303 -1.08 -14.29 -8.72
CA THR A 303 -0.51 -15.50 -9.34
C THR A 303 -1.56 -16.21 -10.19
N SER A 304 -1.34 -16.35 -11.48
CA SER A 304 -2.26 -17.04 -12.39
C SER A 304 -2.18 -18.56 -12.27
N VAL A 305 -3.23 -19.24 -12.71
CA VAL A 305 -3.25 -20.72 -12.75
C VAL A 305 -2.13 -21.29 -13.65
N ALA A 306 -1.75 -20.56 -14.71
CA ALA A 306 -0.66 -20.95 -15.60
C ALA A 306 0.71 -20.89 -14.90
N GLU A 307 0.92 -19.91 -14.04
CA GLU A 307 2.12 -19.78 -13.21
C GLU A 307 2.17 -20.88 -12.14
N LEU A 308 1.01 -21.29 -11.58
CA LEU A 308 0.92 -22.39 -10.61
C LEU A 308 1.32 -23.74 -11.21
N SER A 309 1.00 -24.00 -12.49
CA SER A 309 1.29 -25.27 -13.15
C SER A 309 2.79 -25.58 -13.28
N SER A 310 3.65 -24.59 -13.07
CA SER A 310 5.11 -24.70 -13.10
C SER A 310 5.75 -24.93 -11.73
N GLN A 311 4.94 -24.95 -10.66
CA GLN A 311 5.44 -24.99 -9.27
C GLN A 311 5.09 -26.32 -8.57
N ASP A 312 5.90 -26.72 -7.60
CA ASP A 312 5.65 -27.87 -6.77
C ASP A 312 4.39 -27.69 -5.90
N PHE A 313 3.70 -28.79 -5.56
CA PHE A 313 2.46 -28.80 -4.76
C PHE A 313 2.58 -28.00 -3.44
N LEU A 314 3.73 -27.98 -2.80
CA LEU A 314 3.96 -27.21 -1.58
C LEU A 314 3.96 -25.70 -1.80
N SER A 315 4.22 -25.23 -3.01
CA SER A 315 4.19 -23.81 -3.36
C SER A 315 2.76 -23.25 -3.45
N LEU A 316 1.75 -24.12 -3.65
CA LEU A 316 0.33 -23.74 -3.67
C LEU A 316 -0.11 -23.02 -2.37
N PHE A 317 0.47 -23.41 -1.23
CA PHE A 317 0.17 -22.77 0.07
C PHE A 317 0.86 -21.41 0.26
N ASN A 318 1.77 -21.05 -0.65
CA ASN A 318 2.54 -19.82 -0.57
C ASN A 318 2.38 -18.97 -1.83
N THR A 319 1.22 -19.07 -2.48
CA THR A 319 0.88 -18.32 -3.69
C THR A 319 -0.02 -17.13 -3.39
N ASN A 320 0.06 -16.12 -4.26
CA ASN A 320 -0.72 -14.89 -4.17
C ASN A 320 -1.87 -14.89 -5.18
N LEU A 321 -2.91 -15.71 -4.95
CA LEU A 321 -4.05 -15.85 -5.89
C LEU A 321 -4.93 -14.61 -5.99
N GLU A 322 -4.87 -13.71 -5.02
CA GLU A 322 -5.76 -12.56 -4.91
C GLU A 322 -5.07 -11.21 -5.18
N GLY A 323 -3.82 -11.23 -5.65
CA GLY A 323 -3.07 -10.00 -5.92
C GLY A 323 -2.83 -9.15 -4.68
N CYS A 324 -2.55 -9.80 -3.56
CA CYS A 324 -2.18 -9.13 -2.32
C CYS A 324 -0.73 -8.64 -2.36
N TRP A 325 -0.39 -7.64 -1.57
CA TRP A 325 0.99 -7.28 -1.30
C TRP A 325 1.67 -8.34 -0.42
N ASN A 326 3.01 -8.45 -0.53
CA ASN A 326 3.80 -9.45 0.20
C ASN A 326 4.05 -9.02 1.65
N TRP A 327 3.14 -9.39 2.55
CA TRP A 327 3.26 -9.14 3.98
C TRP A 327 3.43 -10.41 4.83
N TRP A 328 3.52 -11.58 4.18
CA TRP A 328 3.75 -12.88 4.82
C TRP A 328 4.84 -13.72 4.14
N GLY A 329 5.74 -13.09 3.37
CA GLY A 329 6.90 -13.75 2.78
C GLY A 329 6.56 -14.76 1.68
N TYR A 330 5.47 -14.60 0.93
CA TYR A 330 5.17 -15.49 -0.18
C TYR A 330 6.28 -15.43 -1.26
N ALA A 331 6.32 -16.41 -2.14
CA ALA A 331 7.40 -16.59 -3.12
C ALA A 331 8.80 -16.73 -2.48
N GLY A 332 8.87 -17.03 -1.19
CA GLY A 332 10.14 -17.26 -0.49
C GLY A 332 10.94 -16.00 -0.18
N ASP A 333 10.34 -14.80 -0.29
CA ASP A 333 11.00 -13.54 0.06
C ASP A 333 11.22 -13.46 1.58
N ARG A 334 12.44 -13.77 2.01
CA ARG A 334 12.86 -13.71 3.42
C ARG A 334 13.23 -12.32 3.88
N GLN A 335 13.14 -11.32 3.00
CA GLN A 335 13.43 -9.93 3.33
C GLN A 335 12.17 -9.04 3.31
N PHE A 336 10.99 -9.62 3.18
CA PHE A 336 9.72 -8.93 2.94
C PHE A 336 9.40 -7.79 3.93
N LEU A 337 9.96 -7.83 5.16
CA LEU A 337 9.82 -6.76 6.17
C LEU A 337 10.91 -5.67 6.08
N THR A 338 11.89 -5.82 5.22
CA THR A 338 13.11 -5.02 5.24
C THR A 338 13.24 -4.15 4.01
N LYS A 339 14.24 -3.28 3.97
CA LYS A 339 14.61 -2.48 2.80
C LYS A 339 14.94 -3.32 1.56
N GLN A 340 15.38 -4.57 1.76
CA GLN A 340 15.75 -5.50 0.72
C GLN A 340 14.60 -6.41 0.28
N GLY A 341 13.44 -6.31 0.93
CA GLY A 341 12.23 -7.00 0.50
C GLY A 341 11.88 -6.63 -0.94
N VAL A 342 11.56 -7.65 -1.73
CA VAL A 342 11.36 -7.48 -3.18
C VAL A 342 10.37 -6.35 -3.49
N GLN A 343 9.20 -6.35 -2.86
CA GLN A 343 8.21 -5.32 -3.11
C GLN A 343 8.47 -4.03 -2.34
N VAL A 344 8.98 -4.10 -1.11
CA VAL A 344 9.41 -2.92 -0.34
C VAL A 344 10.48 -2.14 -1.10
N GLY A 345 11.51 -2.84 -1.58
CA GLY A 345 12.60 -2.23 -2.37
C GLY A 345 12.12 -1.67 -3.71
N ALA A 346 11.22 -2.38 -4.41
CA ALA A 346 10.64 -1.90 -5.66
C ALA A 346 9.85 -0.59 -5.46
N ILE A 347 8.94 -0.57 -4.48
CA ILE A 347 8.14 0.64 -4.17
C ILE A 347 9.05 1.79 -3.75
N TRP A 348 10.06 1.52 -2.92
CA TRP A 348 10.99 2.57 -2.51
C TRP A 348 11.81 3.11 -3.69
N SER A 349 12.22 2.26 -4.62
CA SER A 349 12.91 2.68 -5.85
C SER A 349 12.00 3.56 -6.75
N MET A 350 10.70 3.26 -6.81
CA MET A 350 9.72 4.14 -7.47
C MET A 350 9.65 5.50 -6.78
N VAL A 351 9.61 5.53 -5.44
CA VAL A 351 9.64 6.78 -4.64
C VAL A 351 10.89 7.59 -4.96
N GLN A 352 12.06 6.95 -4.97
CA GLN A 352 13.32 7.60 -5.31
C GLN A 352 13.32 8.16 -6.74
N ARG A 353 12.78 7.43 -7.71
CA ARG A 353 12.64 7.88 -9.09
C ARG A 353 11.74 9.13 -9.19
N VAL A 354 10.56 9.10 -8.57
CA VAL A 354 9.62 10.23 -8.58
C VAL A 354 10.23 11.48 -7.92
N THR A 355 10.99 11.30 -6.84
CA THR A 355 11.63 12.39 -6.09
C THR A 355 12.97 12.86 -6.67
N GLY A 356 13.47 12.21 -7.72
CA GLY A 356 14.76 12.52 -8.33
C GLY A 356 15.97 12.10 -7.50
N GLN A 357 15.79 11.18 -6.53
CA GLN A 357 16.89 10.63 -5.71
C GLN A 357 17.49 9.32 -6.27
N GLY A 358 16.81 8.68 -7.21
CA GLY A 358 17.30 7.50 -7.91
C GLY A 358 18.19 7.89 -9.09
N ASN A 359 19.31 7.19 -9.25
CA ASN A 359 20.20 7.30 -10.43
C ASN A 359 19.52 6.75 -11.68
#